data_091f938b0b4d42ab3d5fdb1e55aa9232
#
_entry.id   091f938b0b4d42ab3d5fdb1e55aa9232
#
_cell.length_a   1.000
_cell.length_b   1.000
_cell.length_c   1.000
_cell.angle_alpha   90.00
_cell.angle_beta   90.00
_cell.angle_gamma   90.00
#
_symmetry.space_group_name_H-M   'P 1'
#
loop_
_entity.id
_entity.type
_entity.pdbx_description
1 polymer ?
#
loop_
_entity_poly.entity_id
_entity_poly.type
_entity_poly.pdbx_seq_one_letter_code
_entity_poly.pdbx_strand_id
1 'polypeptide(L)'
;MTVSRIISLAPSATATLAAAGLAERVVGVTAHCELDRPTVGGWLNPDYEGLAELSPELVCTSDSLQGEIHEELKARGYNTFHHEPSRLTDVLEGFESLPKAAGAAAAGRELRESAERRLTAVDERVEARLAEGASRPTVYCEEWSDPPMAAGNWVPDAVEAAGGRYPFVTPGERSQEVDREIIEGVDPDHAVLHICGTGSQVSVDRIHNREWAVEPAVHVFDDSLLNQPSPHLIRGIEQLSRRLYPE
;
A
#
# COMPACT_ATOMS: atom_id res chain seq x y z
N MET A 1 -14.14 0.78 -24.74
CA MET A 1 -14.17 -0.67 -25.04
C MET A 1 -14.00 -1.40 -23.74
N THR A 2 -14.61 -2.56 -23.57
CA THR A 2 -14.44 -3.40 -22.36
C THR A 2 -13.24 -4.30 -22.56
N VAL A 3 -12.26 -4.23 -21.65
CA VAL A 3 -11.10 -5.12 -21.62
C VAL A 3 -11.49 -6.42 -20.93
N SER A 4 -11.23 -7.56 -21.55
CA SER A 4 -11.62 -8.88 -21.04
C SER A 4 -10.43 -9.74 -20.59
N ARG A 5 -9.21 -9.38 -21.00
CA ARG A 5 -7.98 -10.12 -20.70
C ARG A 5 -6.92 -9.18 -20.15
N ILE A 6 -6.75 -9.22 -18.84
CA ILE A 6 -5.83 -8.33 -18.10
C ILE A 6 -4.70 -9.18 -17.51
N ILE A 7 -3.47 -8.76 -17.68
CA ILE A 7 -2.34 -9.26 -16.87
C ILE A 7 -1.98 -8.20 -15.84
N SER A 8 -1.87 -8.61 -14.59
CA SER A 8 -1.45 -7.74 -13.50
C SER A 8 -0.06 -8.15 -13.00
N LEU A 9 0.92 -7.27 -13.21
CA LEU A 9 2.30 -7.47 -12.78
C LEU A 9 2.59 -6.86 -11.40
N ALA A 10 1.58 -6.30 -10.73
CA ALA A 10 1.72 -5.72 -9.41
C ALA A 10 0.61 -6.21 -8.46
N PRO A 11 0.96 -6.62 -7.21
CA PRO A 11 -0.03 -7.02 -6.21
C PRO A 11 -1.09 -5.95 -5.95
N SER A 12 -0.70 -4.67 -5.90
CA SER A 12 -1.60 -3.55 -5.71
C SER A 12 -2.64 -3.40 -6.84
N ALA A 13 -2.22 -3.57 -8.09
CA ALA A 13 -3.12 -3.55 -9.25
C ALA A 13 -4.07 -4.74 -9.22
N THR A 14 -3.58 -5.93 -8.85
CA THR A 14 -4.40 -7.15 -8.69
C THR A 14 -5.47 -6.94 -7.64
N ALA A 15 -5.12 -6.43 -6.45
CA ALA A 15 -6.06 -6.16 -5.36
C ALA A 15 -7.11 -5.10 -5.77
N THR A 16 -6.70 -4.06 -6.49
CA THR A 16 -7.61 -3.01 -6.97
C THR A 16 -8.59 -3.54 -8.02
N LEU A 17 -8.13 -4.36 -8.98
CA LEU A 17 -8.99 -4.99 -9.97
C LEU A 17 -9.99 -5.96 -9.31
N ALA A 18 -9.53 -6.75 -8.35
CA ALA A 18 -10.39 -7.67 -7.60
C ALA A 18 -11.48 -6.91 -6.81
N ALA A 19 -11.11 -5.85 -6.09
CA ALA A 19 -12.03 -5.02 -5.34
C ALA A 19 -13.06 -4.29 -6.23
N ALA A 20 -12.69 -3.97 -7.48
CA ALA A 20 -13.58 -3.41 -8.49
C ALA A 20 -14.46 -4.47 -9.17
N GLY A 21 -14.45 -5.75 -8.75
CA GLY A 21 -15.22 -6.83 -9.34
C GLY A 21 -14.71 -7.32 -10.70
N LEU A 22 -13.42 -7.09 -11.00
CA LEU A 22 -12.79 -7.42 -12.28
C LEU A 22 -11.87 -8.66 -12.21
N ALA A 23 -11.88 -9.40 -11.10
CA ALA A 23 -11.01 -10.55 -10.87
C ALA A 23 -11.09 -11.60 -12.00
N GLU A 24 -12.28 -11.84 -12.56
CA GLU A 24 -12.48 -12.82 -13.64
C GLU A 24 -11.87 -12.38 -15.00
N ARG A 25 -11.52 -11.10 -15.14
CA ARG A 25 -10.82 -10.57 -16.33
C ARG A 25 -9.30 -10.69 -16.22
N VAL A 26 -8.78 -10.94 -15.01
CA VAL A 26 -7.35 -11.14 -14.78
C VAL A 26 -6.99 -12.55 -15.21
N VAL A 27 -6.18 -12.68 -16.27
CA VAL A 27 -5.77 -13.95 -16.87
C VAL A 27 -4.35 -14.37 -16.52
N GLY A 28 -3.55 -13.47 -15.92
CA GLY A 28 -2.20 -13.74 -15.47
C GLY A 28 -1.76 -12.75 -14.41
N VAL A 29 -0.91 -13.19 -13.49
CA VAL A 29 -0.42 -12.43 -12.33
C VAL A 29 1.06 -12.72 -12.06
N THR A 30 1.68 -11.98 -11.15
CA THR A 30 2.99 -12.34 -10.60
C THR A 30 2.85 -13.28 -9.41
N ALA A 31 3.96 -13.92 -9.02
CA ALA A 31 4.02 -14.86 -7.88
C ALA A 31 3.62 -14.23 -6.52
N HIS A 32 3.57 -12.91 -6.42
CA HIS A 32 3.22 -12.18 -5.19
C HIS A 32 1.76 -11.71 -5.14
N CYS A 33 0.97 -11.99 -6.18
CA CYS A 33 -0.44 -11.61 -6.24
C CYS A 33 -1.34 -12.65 -5.57
N GLU A 34 -2.43 -12.21 -4.96
CA GLU A 34 -3.35 -13.07 -4.19
C GLU A 34 -4.33 -13.88 -5.08
N LEU A 35 -4.49 -13.52 -6.36
CA LEU A 35 -5.39 -14.26 -7.26
C LEU A 35 -4.74 -15.56 -7.76
N ASP A 36 -5.48 -16.66 -7.68
CA ASP A 36 -5.10 -17.95 -8.27
C ASP A 36 -5.26 -17.88 -9.79
N ARG A 37 -4.19 -17.50 -10.48
CA ARG A 37 -4.09 -17.35 -11.94
C ARG A 37 -2.69 -17.79 -12.40
N PRO A 38 -2.52 -18.13 -13.70
CA PRO A 38 -1.19 -18.39 -14.26
C PRO A 38 -0.17 -17.32 -13.90
N THR A 39 0.98 -17.75 -13.43
CA THR A 39 2.06 -16.84 -13.02
C THR A 39 2.93 -16.49 -14.22
N VAL A 40 3.11 -15.20 -14.48
CA VAL A 40 3.95 -14.65 -15.55
C VAL A 40 5.21 -13.98 -14.98
N GLY A 41 5.95 -14.73 -14.16
CA GLY A 41 7.18 -14.29 -13.53
C GLY A 41 7.00 -13.55 -12.21
N GLY A 42 8.05 -12.84 -11.81
CA GLY A 42 8.07 -12.05 -10.57
C GLY A 42 7.76 -10.56 -10.82
N TRP A 43 7.64 -9.82 -9.74
CA TRP A 43 7.31 -8.39 -9.76
C TRP A 43 8.31 -7.55 -10.57
N LEU A 44 9.63 -7.79 -10.39
CA LEU A 44 10.69 -7.07 -11.11
C LEU A 44 11.32 -7.86 -12.28
N ASN A 45 10.87 -9.07 -12.51
CA ASN A 45 11.36 -9.93 -13.57
C ASN A 45 10.21 -10.73 -14.23
N PRO A 46 9.34 -10.06 -15.00
CA PRO A 46 8.23 -10.70 -15.68
C PRO A 46 8.71 -11.69 -16.75
N ASP A 47 7.96 -12.75 -16.95
CA ASP A 47 8.12 -13.68 -18.05
C ASP A 47 7.36 -13.15 -19.27
N TYR A 48 8.07 -12.49 -20.18
CA TYR A 48 7.47 -11.87 -21.37
C TYR A 48 6.95 -12.93 -22.39
N GLU A 49 7.49 -14.15 -22.40
CA GLU A 49 7.01 -15.23 -23.28
C GLU A 49 5.68 -15.76 -22.75
N GLY A 50 5.62 -16.12 -21.47
CA GLY A 50 4.39 -16.54 -20.81
C GLY A 50 3.31 -15.46 -20.84
N LEU A 51 3.69 -14.18 -20.75
CA LEU A 51 2.77 -13.05 -20.90
C LEU A 51 2.16 -13.01 -22.31
N ALA A 52 2.98 -13.21 -23.34
CA ALA A 52 2.53 -13.21 -24.75
C ALA A 52 1.56 -14.36 -25.05
N GLU A 53 1.79 -15.55 -24.49
CA GLU A 53 0.89 -16.72 -24.65
C GLU A 53 -0.52 -16.43 -24.12
N LEU A 54 -0.64 -15.62 -23.06
CA LEU A 54 -1.93 -15.23 -22.50
C LEU A 54 -2.66 -14.14 -23.30
N SER A 55 -2.03 -13.58 -24.35
CA SER A 55 -2.63 -12.60 -25.27
C SER A 55 -3.44 -11.50 -24.53
N PRO A 56 -2.84 -10.69 -23.66
CA PRO A 56 -3.55 -9.69 -22.89
C PRO A 56 -3.99 -8.50 -23.74
N GLU A 57 -5.12 -7.92 -23.40
CA GLU A 57 -5.62 -6.64 -23.93
C GLU A 57 -5.15 -5.44 -23.09
N LEU A 58 -4.72 -5.70 -21.83
CA LEU A 58 -4.15 -4.70 -20.93
C LEU A 58 -3.13 -5.38 -20.01
N VAL A 59 -1.98 -4.73 -19.81
CA VAL A 59 -0.97 -5.14 -18.82
C VAL A 59 -0.82 -4.03 -17.79
N CYS A 60 -0.96 -4.37 -16.51
CA CYS A 60 -0.91 -3.42 -15.41
C CYS A 60 0.42 -3.56 -14.65
N THR A 61 1.07 -2.43 -14.42
CA THR A 61 2.25 -2.25 -13.59
C THR A 61 1.98 -1.17 -12.54
N SER A 62 2.77 -1.13 -11.50
CA SER A 62 2.67 -0.12 -10.44
C SER A 62 4.03 0.10 -9.80
N ASP A 63 4.21 1.29 -9.22
CA ASP A 63 5.44 1.70 -8.56
C ASP A 63 6.58 2.09 -9.52
N SER A 64 7.41 3.03 -9.09
CA SER A 64 8.55 3.52 -9.87
C SER A 64 9.60 2.43 -10.19
N LEU A 65 9.67 1.36 -9.37
CA LEU A 65 10.56 0.23 -9.62
C LEU A 65 10.16 -0.58 -10.87
N GLN A 66 8.90 -0.50 -11.29
CA GLN A 66 8.43 -1.11 -12.55
C GLN A 66 8.44 -0.16 -13.75
N GLY A 67 8.98 1.05 -13.63
CA GLY A 67 9.02 2.03 -14.73
C GLY A 67 9.70 1.49 -15.98
N GLU A 68 10.87 0.84 -15.86
CA GLU A 68 11.58 0.24 -17.00
C GLU A 68 10.79 -0.94 -17.61
N ILE A 69 10.12 -1.74 -16.80
CA ILE A 69 9.25 -2.84 -17.25
C ILE A 69 8.06 -2.27 -18.05
N HIS A 70 7.48 -1.17 -17.55
CA HIS A 70 6.39 -0.49 -18.25
C HIS A 70 6.83 0.01 -19.64
N GLU A 71 7.99 0.65 -19.76
CA GLU A 71 8.51 1.12 -21.05
C GLU A 71 8.84 -0.05 -22.00
N GLU A 72 9.39 -1.16 -21.48
CA GLU A 72 9.64 -2.37 -22.27
C GLU A 72 8.33 -2.99 -22.80
N LEU A 73 7.28 -3.04 -21.97
CA LEU A 73 5.96 -3.53 -22.41
C LEU A 73 5.38 -2.65 -23.52
N LYS A 74 5.51 -1.35 -23.43
CA LYS A 74 5.09 -0.40 -24.48
C LYS A 74 5.89 -0.62 -25.78
N ALA A 75 7.21 -0.79 -25.67
CA ALA A 75 8.08 -1.05 -26.81
C ALA A 75 7.71 -2.35 -27.54
N ARG A 76 7.20 -3.35 -26.80
CA ARG A 76 6.66 -4.61 -27.35
C ARG A 76 5.24 -4.47 -27.92
N GLY A 77 4.62 -3.30 -27.86
CA GLY A 77 3.30 -3.00 -28.42
C GLY A 77 2.11 -3.38 -27.54
N TYR A 78 2.32 -3.66 -26.26
CA TYR A 78 1.22 -3.89 -25.32
C TYR A 78 0.50 -2.59 -24.96
N ASN A 79 -0.82 -2.66 -24.79
CA ASN A 79 -1.57 -1.63 -24.10
C ASN A 79 -1.31 -1.78 -22.61
N THR A 80 -0.85 -0.71 -21.97
CA THR A 80 -0.39 -0.76 -20.58
C THR A 80 -1.10 0.27 -19.72
N PHE A 81 -1.27 -0.05 -18.44
CA PHE A 81 -1.59 0.88 -17.37
C PHE A 81 -0.44 0.86 -16.36
N HIS A 82 0.06 2.03 -16.01
CA HIS A 82 1.09 2.21 -15.00
C HIS A 82 0.67 3.29 -14.02
N HIS A 83 0.91 3.06 -12.73
CA HIS A 83 0.55 3.98 -11.67
C HIS A 83 1.68 4.06 -10.63
N GLU A 84 2.19 5.26 -10.41
CA GLU A 84 3.26 5.56 -9.46
C GLU A 84 2.76 6.48 -8.33
N PRO A 85 1.97 5.97 -7.39
CA PRO A 85 1.47 6.79 -6.31
C PRO A 85 2.58 7.13 -5.33
N SER A 86 2.58 8.36 -4.85
CA SER A 86 3.46 8.81 -3.77
C SER A 86 2.68 9.31 -2.54
N ARG A 87 1.41 9.65 -2.71
CA ARG A 87 0.51 10.16 -1.67
C ARG A 87 -0.74 9.30 -1.56
N LEU A 88 -1.44 9.39 -0.44
CA LEU A 88 -2.74 8.73 -0.26
C LEU A 88 -3.76 9.18 -1.32
N THR A 89 -3.73 10.44 -1.72
CA THR A 89 -4.57 10.96 -2.81
C THR A 89 -4.34 10.24 -4.12
N ASP A 90 -3.07 9.97 -4.46
CA ASP A 90 -2.71 9.26 -5.69
C ASP A 90 -3.21 7.80 -5.64
N VAL A 91 -3.11 7.17 -4.45
CA VAL A 91 -3.65 5.81 -4.24
C VAL A 91 -5.15 5.78 -4.52
N LEU A 92 -5.91 6.76 -4.00
CA LEU A 92 -7.35 6.89 -4.26
C LEU A 92 -7.66 7.16 -5.74
N GLU A 93 -6.83 7.93 -6.44
CA GLU A 93 -6.94 8.12 -7.89
C GLU A 93 -6.73 6.82 -8.65
N GLY A 94 -5.82 5.96 -8.19
CA GLY A 94 -5.58 4.63 -8.74
C GLY A 94 -6.82 3.72 -8.67
N PHE A 95 -7.65 3.85 -7.62
CA PHE A 95 -8.89 3.07 -7.48
C PHE A 95 -9.91 3.38 -8.57
N GLU A 96 -9.91 4.60 -9.10
CA GLU A 96 -10.77 4.98 -10.22
C GLU A 96 -10.10 4.73 -11.57
N SER A 97 -8.85 5.14 -11.74
CA SER A 97 -8.15 5.17 -13.03
C SER A 97 -7.86 3.78 -13.57
N LEU A 98 -7.47 2.81 -12.75
CA LEU A 98 -7.19 1.44 -13.20
C LEU A 98 -8.45 0.71 -13.70
N PRO A 99 -9.58 0.65 -12.95
CA PRO A 99 -10.81 0.07 -13.49
C PRO A 99 -11.34 0.82 -14.73
N LYS A 100 -11.16 2.13 -14.81
CA LYS A 100 -11.49 2.93 -16.00
C LYS A 100 -10.66 2.51 -17.21
N ALA A 101 -9.36 2.29 -17.07
CA ALA A 101 -8.49 1.76 -18.12
C ALA A 101 -8.94 0.36 -18.57
N ALA A 102 -9.47 -0.46 -17.66
CA ALA A 102 -10.08 -1.76 -17.95
C ALA A 102 -11.51 -1.67 -18.54
N GLY A 103 -12.02 -0.46 -18.85
CA GLY A 103 -13.35 -0.25 -19.40
C GLY A 103 -14.49 -0.40 -18.39
N ALA A 104 -14.22 -0.26 -17.09
CA ALA A 104 -15.17 -0.39 -15.98
C ALA A 104 -15.22 0.88 -15.11
N ALA A 105 -15.35 2.06 -15.73
CA ALA A 105 -15.27 3.35 -15.06
C ALA A 105 -16.28 3.52 -13.89
N ALA A 106 -17.47 2.91 -13.98
CA ALA A 106 -18.46 2.99 -12.91
C ALA A 106 -17.99 2.25 -11.65
N ALA A 107 -17.40 1.04 -11.81
CA ALA A 107 -16.84 0.27 -10.71
C ALA A 107 -15.67 1.00 -10.04
N GLY A 108 -14.83 1.69 -10.84
CA GLY A 108 -13.74 2.50 -10.29
C GLY A 108 -14.23 3.66 -9.42
N ARG A 109 -15.24 4.40 -9.89
CA ARG A 109 -15.84 5.48 -9.08
C ARG A 109 -16.44 4.95 -7.77
N GLU A 110 -17.19 3.85 -7.84
CA GLU A 110 -17.80 3.23 -6.66
C GLU A 110 -16.73 2.79 -5.65
N LEU A 111 -15.62 2.20 -6.12
CA LEU A 111 -14.50 1.80 -5.27
C LEU A 111 -13.86 2.99 -4.57
N ARG A 112 -13.57 4.07 -5.32
CA ARG A 112 -13.02 5.32 -4.77
C ARG A 112 -13.97 5.95 -3.75
N GLU A 113 -15.23 6.13 -4.09
CA GLU A 113 -16.24 6.69 -3.19
C GLU A 113 -16.41 5.85 -1.91
N SER A 114 -16.33 4.52 -2.04
CA SER A 114 -16.36 3.63 -0.87
C SER A 114 -15.16 3.84 0.04
N ALA A 115 -13.96 3.99 -0.53
CA ALA A 115 -12.74 4.29 0.23
C ALA A 115 -12.83 5.64 0.93
N GLU A 116 -13.29 6.69 0.23
CA GLU A 116 -13.46 8.03 0.80
C GLU A 116 -14.46 8.06 1.95
N ARG A 117 -15.60 7.36 1.83
CA ARG A 117 -16.57 7.21 2.94
C ARG A 117 -15.96 6.52 4.16
N ARG A 118 -15.13 5.49 3.97
CA ARG A 118 -14.45 4.80 5.06
C ARG A 118 -13.43 5.69 5.77
N LEU A 119 -12.66 6.48 5.00
CA LEU A 119 -11.73 7.46 5.56
C LEU A 119 -12.48 8.55 6.34
N THR A 120 -13.60 9.05 5.84
CA THR A 120 -14.45 10.00 6.58
C THR A 120 -14.93 9.41 7.91
N ALA A 121 -15.35 8.14 7.94
CA ALA A 121 -15.76 7.50 9.19
C ALA A 121 -14.59 7.32 10.18
N VAL A 122 -13.35 7.14 9.69
CA VAL A 122 -12.15 7.15 10.55
C VAL A 122 -11.93 8.54 11.14
N ASP A 123 -11.98 9.57 10.30
CA ASP A 123 -11.79 10.97 10.71
C ASP A 123 -12.81 11.39 11.78
N GLU A 124 -14.11 11.12 11.55
CA GLU A 124 -15.18 11.40 12.53
C GLU A 124 -14.93 10.73 13.87
N ARG A 125 -14.44 9.48 13.88
CA ARG A 125 -14.09 8.76 15.10
C ARG A 125 -12.88 9.40 15.81
N VAL A 126 -11.85 9.77 15.07
CA VAL A 126 -10.65 10.43 15.60
C VAL A 126 -11.04 11.77 16.24
N GLU A 127 -11.81 12.59 15.51
CA GLU A 127 -12.26 13.91 16.03
C GLU A 127 -13.11 13.78 17.29
N ALA A 128 -13.96 12.74 17.39
CA ALA A 128 -14.70 12.46 18.61
C ALA A 128 -13.78 12.15 19.80
N ARG A 129 -12.72 11.33 19.60
CA ARG A 129 -11.75 11.02 20.67
C ARG A 129 -10.93 12.26 21.08
N LEU A 130 -10.56 13.11 20.12
CA LEU A 130 -9.86 14.35 20.40
C LEU A 130 -10.76 15.32 21.19
N ALA A 131 -12.05 15.38 20.89
CA ALA A 131 -13.02 16.19 21.64
C ALA A 131 -13.21 15.67 23.09
N GLU A 132 -12.98 14.38 23.34
CA GLU A 132 -12.97 13.77 24.67
C GLU A 132 -11.63 14.01 25.43
N GLY A 133 -10.66 14.68 24.82
CA GLY A 133 -9.38 15.04 25.42
C GLY A 133 -8.22 14.11 25.09
N ALA A 134 -8.37 13.18 24.14
CA ALA A 134 -7.24 12.40 23.62
C ALA A 134 -6.25 13.31 22.88
N SER A 135 -4.98 12.92 22.84
CA SER A 135 -3.95 13.56 22.01
C SER A 135 -3.68 12.71 20.75
N ARG A 136 -3.14 13.32 19.70
CA ARG A 136 -2.65 12.58 18.52
C ARG A 136 -1.31 11.92 18.86
N PRO A 137 -1.22 10.58 18.92
CA PRO A 137 0.02 9.90 19.25
C PRO A 137 1.03 9.97 18.11
N THR A 138 2.31 9.91 18.46
CA THR A 138 3.41 9.83 17.50
C THR A 138 3.65 8.35 17.13
N VAL A 139 3.73 8.06 15.84
CA VAL A 139 3.83 6.70 15.31
C VAL A 139 5.11 6.55 14.50
N TYR A 140 5.88 5.51 14.75
CA TYR A 140 6.97 5.05 13.91
C TYR A 140 6.49 3.85 13.08
N CYS A 141 6.61 3.92 11.76
CA CYS A 141 6.26 2.81 10.85
C CYS A 141 7.52 2.28 10.19
N GLU A 142 7.80 0.99 10.36
CA GLU A 142 8.98 0.34 9.83
C GLU A 142 8.63 -0.66 8.74
N GLU A 143 9.16 -0.44 7.52
CA GLU A 143 8.95 -1.34 6.37
C GLU A 143 10.16 -2.22 6.05
N TRP A 144 11.32 -1.92 6.61
CA TRP A 144 12.55 -2.68 6.50
C TRP A 144 13.36 -2.56 7.78
N SER A 145 14.01 -3.65 8.23
CA SER A 145 14.58 -3.71 9.59
C SER A 145 16.11 -3.70 9.67
N ASP A 146 16.81 -3.88 8.56
CA ASP A 146 18.28 -3.91 8.56
C ASP A 146 18.83 -3.33 7.25
N PRO A 147 19.21 -2.02 7.25
CA PRO A 147 19.02 -1.04 8.32
C PRO A 147 17.54 -0.71 8.56
N PRO A 148 17.18 -0.13 9.74
CA PRO A 148 15.81 0.31 9.98
C PRO A 148 15.39 1.42 9.03
N MET A 149 14.30 1.20 8.30
CA MET A 149 13.75 2.19 7.38
C MET A 149 12.36 2.65 7.81
N ALA A 150 12.22 3.94 8.06
CA ALA A 150 10.93 4.57 8.23
C ALA A 150 10.20 4.64 6.89
N ALA A 151 8.95 4.18 6.89
CA ALA A 151 8.15 4.09 5.69
C ALA A 151 7.76 5.46 5.13
N GLY A 152 7.87 5.63 3.83
CA GLY A 152 7.60 6.85 3.09
C GLY A 152 6.35 6.76 2.21
N ASN A 153 6.42 7.44 1.06
CA ASN A 153 5.34 7.53 0.08
C ASN A 153 4.02 7.97 0.75
N TRP A 154 2.98 7.15 0.67
CA TRP A 154 1.63 7.37 1.23
C TRP A 154 1.51 7.02 2.72
N VAL A 155 2.52 6.37 3.33
CA VAL A 155 2.43 5.93 4.74
C VAL A 155 2.32 7.10 5.71
N PRO A 156 3.05 8.23 5.56
CA PRO A 156 2.83 9.41 6.39
C PRO A 156 1.38 9.91 6.35
N ASP A 157 0.79 10.02 5.14
CA ASP A 157 -0.63 10.38 4.97
C ASP A 157 -1.56 9.36 5.63
N ALA A 158 -1.25 8.06 5.53
CA ALA A 158 -2.04 7.00 6.14
C ALA A 158 -2.04 7.07 7.67
N VAL A 159 -0.89 7.38 8.28
CA VAL A 159 -0.79 7.59 9.72
C VAL A 159 -1.59 8.82 10.16
N GLU A 160 -1.48 9.92 9.41
CA GLU A 160 -2.26 11.14 9.68
C GLU A 160 -3.77 10.89 9.57
N ALA A 161 -4.21 10.19 8.52
CA ALA A 161 -5.60 9.78 8.33
C ALA A 161 -6.11 8.84 9.44
N ALA A 162 -5.22 8.04 10.03
CA ALA A 162 -5.52 7.20 11.20
C ALA A 162 -5.57 7.98 12.52
N GLY A 163 -5.24 9.28 12.51
CA GLY A 163 -5.23 10.16 13.67
C GLY A 163 -3.87 10.29 14.38
N GLY A 164 -2.81 9.70 13.85
CA GLY A 164 -1.46 9.81 14.38
C GLY A 164 -0.68 11.03 13.88
N ARG A 165 0.56 11.17 14.36
CA ARG A 165 1.58 12.09 13.82
C ARG A 165 2.76 11.25 13.32
N TYR A 166 3.32 11.63 12.17
CA TYR A 166 4.43 10.90 11.56
C TYR A 166 5.58 11.84 11.16
N PRO A 167 6.53 12.12 12.08
CA PRO A 167 7.59 13.10 11.83
C PRO A 167 8.87 12.51 11.20
N PHE A 168 8.89 11.26 10.75
CA PHE A 168 10.08 10.57 10.28
C PHE A 168 10.39 10.79 8.80
N VAL A 169 9.36 10.84 7.96
CA VAL A 169 9.46 11.03 6.50
C VAL A 169 8.39 12.02 6.06
N THR A 170 8.74 12.94 5.17
CA THR A 170 7.77 13.86 4.57
C THR A 170 6.79 13.11 3.66
N PRO A 171 5.47 13.38 3.73
CA PRO A 171 4.50 12.76 2.83
C PRO A 171 4.91 12.88 1.36
N GLY A 172 4.94 11.75 0.64
CA GLY A 172 5.33 11.67 -0.78
C GLY A 172 6.82 11.41 -1.02
N GLU A 173 7.68 11.56 -0.02
CA GLU A 173 9.07 11.14 -0.12
C GLU A 173 9.19 9.62 0.06
N ARG A 174 10.25 9.04 -0.51
CA ARG A 174 10.55 7.61 -0.35
C ARG A 174 10.95 7.29 1.08
N SER A 175 10.78 6.01 1.45
CA SER A 175 11.24 5.46 2.72
C SER A 175 12.72 5.74 2.96
N GLN A 176 13.09 6.06 4.19
CA GLN A 176 14.42 6.52 4.56
C GLN A 176 14.96 5.70 5.73
N GLU A 177 16.26 5.43 5.70
CA GLU A 177 16.96 4.92 6.87
C GLU A 177 16.88 5.95 8.00
N VAL A 178 16.62 5.47 9.21
CA VAL A 178 16.43 6.33 10.37
C VAL A 178 17.41 5.93 11.45
N ASP A 179 18.25 6.90 11.84
CA ASP A 179 19.21 6.75 12.92
C ASP A 179 18.51 6.63 14.28
N ARG A 180 19.17 5.91 15.19
CA ARG A 180 18.75 5.74 16.58
C ARG A 180 18.41 7.07 17.26
N GLU A 181 19.26 8.06 17.08
CA GLU A 181 19.15 9.39 17.71
C GLU A 181 17.86 10.10 17.28
N ILE A 182 17.39 9.89 16.05
CA ILE A 182 16.15 10.46 15.53
C ILE A 182 14.97 9.77 16.22
N ILE A 183 14.99 8.43 16.31
CA ILE A 183 13.93 7.65 16.97
C ILE A 183 13.82 8.05 18.44
N GLU A 184 14.96 8.10 19.15
CA GLU A 184 15.00 8.47 20.58
C GLU A 184 14.64 9.94 20.81
N GLY A 185 14.99 10.84 19.91
CA GLY A 185 14.63 12.26 19.98
C GLY A 185 13.16 12.54 19.72
N VAL A 186 12.49 11.72 18.92
CA VAL A 186 11.05 11.80 18.63
C VAL A 186 10.22 11.15 19.73
N ASP A 187 10.73 10.08 20.38
CA ASP A 187 10.07 9.29 21.41
C ASP A 187 8.65 8.86 21.00
N PRO A 188 8.52 7.94 19.99
CA PRO A 188 7.22 7.57 19.47
C PRO A 188 6.38 6.80 20.47
N ASP A 189 5.08 7.12 20.56
CA ASP A 189 4.11 6.41 21.40
C ASP A 189 3.84 4.99 20.87
N HIS A 190 3.88 4.82 19.55
CA HIS A 190 3.61 3.55 18.87
C HIS A 190 4.68 3.24 17.81
N ALA A 191 5.01 1.95 17.66
CA ALA A 191 5.78 1.42 16.54
C ALA A 191 4.94 0.39 15.78
N VAL A 192 4.88 0.54 14.45
CA VAL A 192 4.18 -0.38 13.55
C VAL A 192 5.20 -1.08 12.67
N LEU A 193 5.31 -2.39 12.80
CA LEU A 193 6.14 -3.24 11.96
C LEU A 193 5.28 -3.82 10.82
N HIS A 194 5.57 -3.42 9.59
CA HIS A 194 4.93 -3.93 8.37
C HIS A 194 6.00 -4.28 7.32
N ILE A 195 6.92 -5.15 7.75
CA ILE A 195 8.15 -5.45 7.02
C ILE A 195 7.85 -6.13 5.69
N CYS A 196 8.33 -5.55 4.60
CA CYS A 196 8.15 -6.02 3.23
C CYS A 196 8.41 -7.51 3.06
N GLY A 197 7.47 -8.23 2.46
CA GLY A 197 7.58 -9.65 2.12
C GLY A 197 7.45 -10.61 3.28
N THR A 198 7.08 -10.14 4.47
CA THR A 198 6.95 -11.02 5.66
C THR A 198 5.51 -11.31 6.06
N GLY A 199 4.54 -10.66 5.43
CA GLY A 199 3.16 -10.67 5.89
C GLY A 199 3.09 -10.17 7.33
N SER A 200 2.42 -10.93 8.20
CA SER A 200 2.37 -10.66 9.65
C SER A 200 3.38 -11.47 10.47
N GLN A 201 4.36 -12.13 9.83
CA GLN A 201 5.32 -13.01 10.50
C GLN A 201 6.56 -12.26 11.01
N VAL A 202 6.35 -11.21 11.79
CA VAL A 202 7.40 -10.38 12.39
C VAL A 202 7.30 -10.46 13.91
N SER A 203 8.44 -10.63 14.61
CA SER A 203 8.47 -10.54 16.08
C SER A 203 8.52 -9.08 16.53
N VAL A 204 7.72 -8.74 17.53
CA VAL A 204 7.79 -7.44 18.24
C VAL A 204 9.16 -7.21 18.89
N ASP A 205 9.88 -8.30 19.19
CA ASP A 205 11.24 -8.27 19.78
C ASP A 205 12.24 -7.53 18.86
N ARG A 206 11.93 -7.35 17.59
CA ARG A 206 12.78 -6.54 16.68
C ARG A 206 13.00 -5.12 17.18
N ILE A 207 11.99 -4.50 17.79
CA ILE A 207 12.13 -3.18 18.40
C ILE A 207 12.81 -3.30 19.77
N HIS A 208 12.32 -4.18 20.63
CA HIS A 208 12.81 -4.33 22.01
C HIS A 208 14.31 -4.70 22.07
N ASN A 209 14.82 -5.49 21.11
CA ASN A 209 16.24 -5.93 21.10
C ASN A 209 17.19 -4.88 20.53
N ARG A 210 16.71 -3.71 20.07
CA ARG A 210 17.59 -2.65 19.52
C ARG A 210 18.26 -1.79 20.56
N GLU A 211 17.97 -2.00 21.84
CA GLU A 211 18.50 -1.18 22.94
C GLU A 211 18.26 0.33 22.74
N TRP A 212 17.15 0.71 22.08
CA TRP A 212 16.71 2.08 21.99
C TRP A 212 16.19 2.58 23.35
N ALA A 213 16.48 3.83 23.69
CA ALA A 213 16.01 4.44 24.93
C ALA A 213 14.54 4.90 24.86
N VAL A 214 13.70 4.18 24.10
CA VAL A 214 12.26 4.42 23.92
C VAL A 214 11.50 3.10 24.06
N GLU A 215 10.28 3.14 24.56
CA GLU A 215 9.43 1.96 24.80
C GLU A 215 8.04 2.14 24.14
N PRO A 216 7.95 2.21 22.78
CA PRO A 216 6.68 2.38 22.11
C PRO A 216 5.79 1.13 22.26
N ALA A 217 4.48 1.31 22.19
CA ALA A 217 3.56 0.20 22.01
C ALA A 217 3.75 -0.41 20.60
N VAL A 218 4.29 -1.64 20.51
CA VAL A 218 4.64 -2.28 19.24
C VAL A 218 3.46 -3.06 18.66
N HIS A 219 3.16 -2.80 17.39
CA HIS A 219 2.12 -3.47 16.60
C HIS A 219 2.75 -4.14 15.38
N VAL A 220 2.29 -5.34 15.06
CA VAL A 220 2.63 -6.01 13.80
C VAL A 220 1.42 -5.94 12.87
N PHE A 221 1.64 -5.42 11.67
CA PHE A 221 0.66 -5.39 10.60
C PHE A 221 1.11 -6.30 9.46
N ASP A 222 0.16 -6.92 8.79
CA ASP A 222 0.42 -7.53 7.50
C ASP A 222 0.94 -6.45 6.55
N ASP A 223 2.03 -6.73 5.84
CA ASP A 223 2.69 -5.74 5.00
C ASP A 223 1.79 -5.23 3.85
N SER A 224 0.84 -6.05 3.39
CA SER A 224 -0.15 -5.63 2.39
C SER A 224 -1.00 -4.43 2.82
N LEU A 225 -1.15 -4.21 4.14
CA LEU A 225 -1.99 -3.15 4.69
C LEU A 225 -1.40 -1.75 4.57
N LEU A 226 -0.07 -1.63 4.53
CA LEU A 226 0.60 -0.33 4.44
C LEU A 226 1.57 -0.22 3.26
N ASN A 227 2.17 -1.34 2.78
CA ASN A 227 3.15 -1.30 1.70
C ASN A 227 2.53 -1.36 0.29
N GLN A 228 1.23 -1.60 0.18
CA GLN A 228 0.58 -1.68 -1.12
C GLN A 228 -0.37 -0.50 -1.36
N PRO A 229 -0.21 0.25 -2.47
CA PRO A 229 -1.15 1.30 -2.87
C PRO A 229 -2.44 0.67 -3.44
N SER A 230 -3.24 0.06 -2.57
CA SER A 230 -4.41 -0.74 -2.90
C SER A 230 -5.54 -0.53 -1.88
N PRO A 231 -6.74 -1.07 -2.08
CA PRO A 231 -7.82 -1.03 -1.10
C PRO A 231 -7.46 -1.64 0.28
N HIS A 232 -6.39 -2.42 0.37
CA HIS A 232 -5.86 -2.91 1.65
C HIS A 232 -5.34 -1.76 2.53
N LEU A 233 -4.79 -0.70 1.93
CA LEU A 233 -4.33 0.49 2.67
C LEU A 233 -5.46 1.12 3.48
N ILE A 234 -6.68 1.18 2.95
CA ILE A 234 -7.84 1.71 3.70
C ILE A 234 -8.13 0.85 4.94
N ARG A 235 -8.01 -0.47 4.83
CA ARG A 235 -8.13 -1.39 5.97
C ARG A 235 -7.00 -1.19 6.98
N GLY A 236 -5.77 -0.92 6.48
CA GLY A 236 -4.61 -0.59 7.30
C GLY A 236 -4.83 0.67 8.13
N ILE A 237 -5.34 1.75 7.49
CA ILE A 237 -5.68 3.02 8.17
C ILE A 237 -6.75 2.79 9.26
N GLU A 238 -7.82 2.05 8.95
CA GLU A 238 -8.86 1.72 9.94
C GLU A 238 -8.31 0.91 11.11
N GLN A 239 -7.45 -0.07 10.82
CA GLN A 239 -6.82 -0.90 11.85
C GLN A 239 -5.88 -0.07 12.71
N LEU A 240 -5.05 0.78 12.11
CA LEU A 240 -4.14 1.67 12.82
C LEU A 240 -4.93 2.61 13.75
N SER A 241 -5.96 3.28 13.24
CA SER A 241 -6.78 4.18 14.04
C SER A 241 -7.39 3.49 15.26
N ARG A 242 -7.80 2.20 15.16
CA ARG A 242 -8.29 1.43 16.34
C ARG A 242 -7.17 1.09 17.33
N ARG A 243 -5.92 1.00 16.87
CA ARG A 243 -4.76 0.79 17.76
C ARG A 243 -4.36 2.08 18.48
N LEU A 244 -4.45 3.21 17.79
CA LEU A 244 -4.14 4.51 18.35
C LEU A 244 -5.21 4.99 19.36
N TYR A 245 -6.48 4.64 19.12
CA TYR A 245 -7.63 5.04 19.92
C TYR A 245 -8.47 3.79 20.29
N PRO A 246 -8.02 2.96 21.23
CA PRO A 246 -8.80 1.83 21.72
C PRO A 246 -10.10 2.29 22.41
N GLU A 247 -11.13 1.41 22.37
CA GLU A 247 -12.43 1.64 23.00
C GLU A 247 -12.35 1.64 24.54
#